data_22b55de814fe8672979fadcf110256ff
#
_entry.id   22b55de814fe8672979fadcf110256ff
#
_cell.length_a   1.000
_cell.length_b   1.000
_cell.length_c   1.000
_cell.angle_alpha   90.00
_cell.angle_beta   90.00
_cell.angle_gamma   90.00
#
_symmetry.space_group_name_H-M   'P 1'
#
loop_
_entity.id
_entity.type
_entity.pdbx_description
1 polymer ?
#
loop_
_entity_poly.entity_id
_entity_poly.type
_entity_poly.pdbx_seq_one_letter_code
_entity_poly.pdbx_strand_id
1 'polypeptide(L)'
;MFVILVYDVDARRDSKVLKICRQYLNHSQNSVFEGHITEAKLKSLCDELKNIMIPESDSCLIYQMSSTKYCRKIACGSVSFQSGDIIDDNPLII
;
A
#
# COMPACT_ATOMS: atom_id res chain seq x y z
N MET A 1 12.39 -0.58 -5.60
CA MET A 1 11.19 -0.31 -6.40
C MET A 1 10.42 0.86 -5.84
N PHE A 2 9.64 1.50 -6.65
CA PHE A 2 8.80 2.61 -6.19
C PHE A 2 7.39 2.12 -5.93
N VAL A 3 6.82 2.53 -4.80
CA VAL A 3 5.44 2.15 -4.47
C VAL A 3 4.61 3.38 -4.11
N ILE A 4 3.32 3.25 -4.35
CA ILE A 4 2.33 4.21 -3.89
C ILE A 4 1.31 3.41 -3.09
N LEU A 5 1.09 3.83 -1.86
CA LEU A 5 0.18 3.16 -0.93
C LEU A 5 -0.97 4.09 -0.62
N VAL A 6 -2.19 3.57 -0.74
CA VAL A 6 -3.40 4.30 -0.40
C VAL A 6 -4.19 3.43 0.57
N TYR A 7 -4.61 4.00 1.69
CA TYR A 7 -5.40 3.23 2.65
C TYR A 7 -6.72 3.93 2.96
N ASP A 8 -7.69 3.12 3.37
CA ASP A 8 -8.99 3.59 3.83
C ASP A 8 -9.34 2.73 5.05
N VAL A 9 -9.20 3.32 6.22
CA VAL A 9 -9.38 2.60 7.47
C VAL A 9 -10.34 3.36 8.38
N ASP A 10 -10.91 2.63 9.33
CA ASP A 10 -11.74 3.23 10.36
C ASP A 10 -10.93 4.29 11.11
N ALA A 11 -11.60 5.39 11.45
CA ALA A 11 -10.94 6.52 12.11
C ALA A 11 -10.20 6.12 13.38
N ARG A 12 -10.66 5.08 14.07
CA ARG A 12 -10.02 4.60 15.29
C ARG A 12 -8.64 4.02 15.06
N ARG A 13 -8.34 3.59 13.83
CA ARG A 13 -7.05 2.99 13.49
C ARG A 13 -6.20 3.88 12.61
N ASP A 14 -6.72 5.01 12.20
CA ASP A 14 -6.03 5.88 11.25
C ASP A 14 -4.63 6.29 11.73
N SER A 15 -4.52 6.73 12.97
CA SER A 15 -3.23 7.19 13.49
C SER A 15 -2.21 6.06 13.60
N LYS A 16 -2.66 4.85 13.87
CA LYS A 16 -1.75 3.69 13.94
C LYS A 16 -1.24 3.32 12.55
N VAL A 17 -2.12 3.32 11.56
CA VAL A 17 -1.73 3.06 10.17
C VAL A 17 -0.77 4.13 9.69
N LEU A 18 -1.06 5.38 9.97
CA LEU A 18 -0.20 6.50 9.63
C LEU A 18 1.21 6.31 10.19
N LYS A 19 1.31 5.96 11.47
CA LYS A 19 2.60 5.73 12.12
C LYS A 19 3.40 4.63 11.46
N ILE A 20 2.74 3.52 11.13
CA ILE A 20 3.41 2.39 10.48
C ILE A 20 3.91 2.81 9.11
N CYS A 21 3.07 3.42 8.32
CA CYS A 21 3.45 3.81 6.96
C CYS A 21 4.61 4.80 6.96
N ARG A 22 4.66 5.70 7.92
CA ARG A 22 5.75 6.68 8.02
C ARG A 22 7.11 6.06 8.27
N GLN A 23 7.15 4.85 8.81
CA GLN A 23 8.42 4.16 9.05
C GLN A 23 9.04 3.64 7.75
N TYR A 24 8.24 3.52 6.71
CA TYR A 24 8.68 2.89 5.46
C TYR A 24 8.62 3.83 4.26
N LEU A 25 7.67 4.74 4.25
CA LEU A 25 7.36 5.55 3.07
C LEU A 25 7.19 7.01 3.46
N ASN A 26 7.15 7.86 2.44
CA ASN A 26 6.93 9.29 2.61
C ASN A 26 5.44 9.59 2.53
N HIS A 27 4.96 10.37 3.48
CA HIS A 27 3.57 10.80 3.48
C HIS A 27 3.38 11.86 2.39
N SER A 28 2.54 11.53 1.42
CA SER A 28 2.28 12.43 0.32
C SER A 28 1.12 13.38 0.64
N GLN A 29 -0.05 12.81 0.88
CA GLN A 29 -1.23 13.59 1.28
C GLN A 29 -2.28 12.65 1.85
N ASN A 30 -3.08 13.15 2.78
CA ASN A 30 -4.18 12.39 3.38
C ASN A 30 -3.76 10.96 3.71
N SER A 31 -4.34 9.96 3.07
CA SER A 31 -4.04 8.56 3.27
C SER A 31 -3.17 7.97 2.17
N VAL A 32 -2.33 8.81 1.55
CA VAL A 32 -1.46 8.40 0.45
C VAL A 32 0.00 8.50 0.87
N PHE A 33 0.73 7.42 0.68
CA PHE A 33 2.16 7.34 0.92
C PHE A 33 2.86 6.89 -0.34
N GLU A 34 4.12 7.29 -0.49
CA GLU A 34 4.91 6.88 -1.64
C GLU A 34 6.38 6.82 -1.30
N GLY A 35 7.15 6.10 -2.10
CA GLY A 35 8.58 6.06 -1.93
C GLY A 35 9.20 4.79 -2.48
N HIS A 36 10.53 4.77 -2.41
CA HIS A 36 11.29 3.59 -2.79
C HIS A 36 11.39 2.65 -1.60
N ILE A 37 11.21 1.37 -1.85
CA ILE A 37 11.22 0.38 -0.79
C ILE A 37 11.74 -0.94 -1.37
N THR A 38 12.41 -1.72 -0.54
CA THR A 38 12.84 -3.07 -0.92
C THR A 38 11.66 -4.04 -0.75
N GLU A 39 11.74 -5.18 -1.44
CA GLU A 39 10.70 -6.20 -1.28
C GLU A 39 10.60 -6.69 0.15
N ALA A 40 11.72 -6.86 0.83
CA ALA A 40 11.72 -7.31 2.22
C ALA A 40 11.00 -6.32 3.12
N LYS A 41 11.27 -5.03 2.94
CA LYS A 41 10.60 -4.00 3.74
C LYS A 41 9.15 -3.84 3.38
N LEU A 42 8.81 -4.00 2.11
CA LEU A 42 7.41 -3.98 1.69
C LEU A 42 6.62 -5.11 2.36
N LYS A 43 7.23 -6.30 2.42
CA LYS A 43 6.59 -7.42 3.13
C LYS A 43 6.40 -7.10 4.61
N SER A 44 7.41 -6.53 5.24
CA SER A 44 7.30 -6.14 6.66
C SER A 44 6.21 -5.11 6.87
N LEU A 45 6.12 -4.12 6.01
CA LEU A 45 5.07 -3.11 6.05
C LEU A 45 3.69 -3.76 5.95
N CYS A 46 3.51 -4.64 4.97
CA CYS A 46 2.24 -5.34 4.79
C CYS A 46 1.88 -6.19 5.99
N ASP A 47 2.85 -6.89 6.56
CA ASP A 47 2.61 -7.73 7.74
C ASP A 47 2.18 -6.88 8.94
N GLU A 48 2.82 -5.74 9.16
CA GLU A 48 2.45 -4.85 10.25
C GLU A 48 1.04 -4.28 10.05
N LEU A 49 0.70 -3.90 8.83
CA LEU A 49 -0.64 -3.39 8.53
C LEU A 49 -1.71 -4.45 8.77
N LYS A 50 -1.44 -5.68 8.32
CA LYS A 50 -2.38 -6.77 8.52
C LYS A 50 -2.65 -7.07 9.99
N ASN A 51 -1.66 -6.83 10.84
CA ASN A 51 -1.82 -7.10 12.26
C ASN A 51 -2.78 -6.14 12.94
N ILE A 52 -2.99 -4.95 12.39
CA ILE A 52 -3.86 -3.95 13.02
C ILE A 52 -5.12 -3.66 12.23
N MET A 53 -5.14 -3.96 10.94
CA MET A 53 -6.31 -3.70 10.10
C MET A 53 -7.37 -4.77 10.31
N ILE A 54 -8.62 -4.34 10.20
CA ILE A 54 -9.78 -5.24 10.27
C ILE A 54 -10.33 -5.38 8.85
N PRO A 55 -10.25 -6.58 8.26
CA PRO A 55 -10.62 -6.77 6.85
C PRO A 55 -12.03 -6.32 6.49
N GLU A 56 -12.97 -6.39 7.43
CA GLU A 56 -14.37 -6.05 7.18
C GLU A 56 -14.58 -4.55 6.96
N SER A 57 -13.67 -3.71 7.46
CA SER A 57 -13.86 -2.26 7.40
C SER A 57 -12.67 -1.51 6.86
N ASP A 58 -11.50 -2.15 6.78
CA ASP A 58 -10.26 -1.46 6.40
C ASP A 58 -9.71 -2.02 5.11
N SER A 59 -9.11 -1.16 4.31
CA SER A 59 -8.45 -1.59 3.08
C SER A 59 -7.17 -0.79 2.86
N CYS A 60 -6.26 -1.40 2.11
CA CYS A 60 -5.01 -0.77 1.73
C CYS A 60 -4.64 -1.27 0.34
N LEU A 61 -4.32 -0.35 -0.54
CA LEU A 61 -3.88 -0.65 -1.90
C LEU A 61 -2.45 -0.17 -2.06
N ILE A 62 -1.61 -1.04 -2.60
CA ILE A 62 -0.23 -0.69 -2.87
C ILE A 62 0.03 -0.92 -4.35
N TYR A 63 0.39 0.16 -5.04
CA TYR A 63 0.77 0.10 -6.44
C TYR A 63 2.28 0.07 -6.51
N GLN A 64 2.79 -1.01 -7.07
CA GLN A 64 4.23 -1.24 -7.16
C GLN A 64 4.68 -1.04 -8.60
N MET A 65 5.63 -0.15 -8.79
CA MET A 65 6.14 0.18 -10.11
C MET A 65 7.59 -0.25 -10.20
N SER A 66 7.86 -1.24 -11.04
CA SER A 66 9.23 -1.72 -11.26
C SER A 66 9.89 -1.05 -12.45
N SER A 67 9.08 -0.42 -13.30
CA SER A 67 9.58 0.33 -14.44
C SER A 67 8.50 1.33 -14.86
N THR A 68 8.81 2.15 -15.86
CA THR A 68 7.82 3.09 -16.40
C THR A 68 6.68 2.37 -17.12
N LYS A 69 6.83 1.09 -17.41
CA LYS A 69 5.84 0.34 -18.17
C LYS A 69 4.94 -0.54 -17.31
N TYR A 70 5.38 -0.89 -16.11
CA TYR A 70 4.68 -1.88 -15.32
C TYR A 70 4.28 -1.33 -13.97
N CYS A 71 3.05 -1.62 -13.60
CA CYS A 71 2.53 -1.30 -12.30
C CYS A 71 1.81 -2.52 -11.77
N ARG A 72 2.17 -2.95 -10.57
CA ARG A 72 1.54 -4.10 -9.92
C ARG A 72 0.75 -3.61 -8.72
N LYS A 73 -0.48 -4.12 -8.59
CA LYS A 73 -1.35 -3.74 -7.49
C LYS A 73 -1.40 -4.85 -6.46
N ILE A 74 -1.24 -4.47 -5.21
CA ILE A 74 -1.35 -5.37 -4.06
C ILE A 74 -2.40 -4.78 -3.13
N ALA A 75 -3.36 -5.60 -2.74
CA ALA A 75 -4.41 -5.16 -1.81
C ALA A 75 -4.28 -5.89 -0.49
N CYS A 76 -4.46 -5.15 0.58
CA CYS A 76 -4.50 -5.68 1.94
C CYS A 76 -5.83 -5.30 2.57
N GLY A 77 -6.29 -6.10 3.49
CA GLY A 77 -7.55 -5.82 4.18
C GLY A 77 -8.73 -6.49 3.52
N SER A 78 -9.86 -5.79 3.46
CA SER A 78 -11.11 -6.36 3.00
C SER A 78 -11.19 -6.52 1.48
N VAL A 79 -10.32 -5.88 0.75
CA VAL A 79 -10.39 -5.94 -0.70
C VAL A 79 -9.84 -7.27 -1.17
N SER A 80 -10.68 -8.04 -1.84
CA SER A 80 -10.25 -9.29 -2.46
C SER A 80 -9.28 -8.98 -3.58
N PHE A 81 -8.16 -9.70 -3.61
CA PHE A 81 -7.11 -9.34 -4.50
C PHE A 81 -6.24 -10.54 -4.87
N GLN A 82 -5.83 -10.59 -6.11
CA GLN A 82 -4.85 -11.57 -6.57
C GLN A 82 -3.50 -10.89 -6.61
N SER A 83 -2.64 -11.30 -5.71
CA SER A 83 -1.30 -10.75 -5.66
C SER A 83 -0.55 -11.09 -6.93
N GLY A 84 0.26 -10.15 -7.39
CA GLY A 84 1.02 -10.34 -8.60
C GLY A 84 0.33 -9.87 -9.86
N ASP A 85 -0.89 -9.39 -9.78
CA ASP A 85 -1.55 -8.83 -10.93
C ASP A 85 -0.79 -7.61 -11.42
N ILE A 86 -0.56 -7.58 -12.72
CA ILE A 86 0.07 -6.45 -13.35
C ILE A 86 -1.03 -5.62 -13.98
N ILE A 87 -1.05 -4.35 -13.62
CA ILE A 87 -2.01 -3.42 -14.20
C ILE A 87 -1.40 -2.91 -15.47
N ASP A 88 -1.47 -3.73 -16.47
CA ASP A 88 -0.94 -3.58 -17.80
C ASP A 88 0.27 -2.62 -17.89
N ASP A 89 0.55 -2.09 -19.05
CA ASP A 89 1.72 -1.25 -19.26
C ASP A 89 1.39 0.24 -19.19
N ASN A 90 0.24 0.57 -18.64
CA ASN A 90 -0.07 1.97 -18.39
C ASN A 90 0.66 2.44 -17.16
N PRO A 91 1.34 3.56 -17.23
CA PRO A 91 1.89 4.14 -16.02
C PRO A 91 0.75 4.47 -15.06
N LEU A 92 1.01 4.29 -13.80
CA LEU A 92 0.04 4.67 -12.79
C LEU A 92 -0.09 6.18 -12.80
N ILE A 93 -1.29 6.65 -13.01
CA ILE A 93 -1.58 8.09 -13.00
C ILE A 93 -2.45 8.36 -11.79
N ILE A 94 -1.97 9.25 -10.99
CA ILE A 94 -2.65 9.60 -9.76
C ILE A 94 -3.10 11.03 -9.82
#